data_90ef4b112e405b449540f5b118d8d3c4
#
_entry.id   90ef4b112e405b449540f5b118d8d3c4
#
_cell.length_a   1.000
_cell.length_b   1.000
_cell.length_c   1.000
_cell.angle_alpha   90.00
_cell.angle_beta   90.00
_cell.angle_gamma   90.00
#
_symmetry.space_group_name_H-M   'P 1'
#
loop_
_entity.id
_entity.type
_entity.pdbx_description
1 polymer ?
#
loop_
_entity_poly.entity_id
_entity_poly.type
_entity_poly.pdbx_seq_one_letter_code
_entity_poly.pdbx_strand_id
1 'polypeptide(L)'
;VGAALDFDNLYASIIVDLHHVHRSLIELAYQKKPIGKLFFISDSMATINHGEPAFELYDEVVSEQNGRITNAEGKLAGSSITQIDAVKNAYQQCNIPLDHALAMASRYPAEFLGVEHYLGSLKPGYRADLVHFDSNFEVNNVWASGEQIKQAMQ
;
A
#
# COMPACT_ATOMS: atom_id res chain seq x y z
N VAL A 1 17.10 0.79 -9.28
CA VAL A 1 15.88 1.62 -9.48
C VAL A 1 15.73 1.96 -10.95
N GLY A 2 16.71 2.60 -11.64
CA GLY A 2 16.59 3.03 -13.03
C GLY A 2 16.14 1.92 -13.99
N ALA A 3 16.80 0.76 -13.98
CA ALA A 3 16.44 -0.36 -14.85
C ALA A 3 14.99 -0.85 -14.64
N ALA A 4 14.50 -0.89 -13.41
CA ALA A 4 13.13 -1.30 -13.12
C ALA A 4 12.09 -0.33 -13.72
N LEU A 5 12.43 0.95 -13.89
CA LEU A 5 11.56 1.95 -14.52
C LEU A 5 11.68 1.95 -16.04
N ASP A 6 12.83 1.55 -16.59
CA ASP A 6 13.14 1.60 -18.02
C ASP A 6 12.57 0.41 -18.82
N PHE A 7 12.46 -0.76 -18.18
CA PHE A 7 11.93 -1.97 -18.84
C PHE A 7 10.41 -2.09 -18.69
N ASP A 8 9.69 -1.99 -19.79
CA ASP A 8 8.21 -1.99 -19.82
C ASP A 8 7.56 -3.29 -19.29
N ASN A 9 8.21 -4.42 -19.50
CA ASN A 9 7.66 -5.75 -19.08
C ASN A 9 7.90 -6.07 -17.62
N LEU A 10 8.78 -5.35 -16.93
CA LEU A 10 9.03 -5.59 -15.52
C LEU A 10 7.94 -4.96 -14.65
N TYR A 11 7.46 -5.71 -13.69
CA TYR A 11 6.67 -5.15 -12.60
C TYR A 11 7.58 -4.46 -11.60
N ALA A 12 7.06 -3.41 -10.97
CA ALA A 12 7.71 -2.74 -9.85
C ALA A 12 6.69 -2.50 -8.74
N SER A 13 7.12 -2.66 -7.51
CA SER A 13 6.35 -2.27 -6.33
C SER A 13 6.92 -1.01 -5.71
N ILE A 14 6.07 -0.21 -5.05
CA ILE A 14 6.47 1.05 -4.44
C ILE A 14 5.73 1.30 -3.12
N ILE A 15 6.44 1.80 -2.11
CA ILE A 15 5.88 2.27 -0.84
C ILE A 15 5.49 3.73 -1.01
N VAL A 16 4.26 4.09 -0.64
CA VAL A 16 3.73 5.45 -0.80
C VAL A 16 3.47 6.09 0.58
N ASP A 17 4.45 5.99 1.46
CA ASP A 17 4.45 6.64 2.77
C ASP A 17 5.09 8.03 2.75
N LEU A 18 5.69 8.43 1.62
CA LEU A 18 6.40 9.69 1.39
C LEU A 18 7.70 9.85 2.22
N HIS A 19 8.12 8.80 2.92
CA HIS A 19 9.35 8.73 3.70
C HIS A 19 10.41 7.86 3.01
N HIS A 20 10.03 6.66 2.57
CA HIS A 20 10.89 5.76 1.78
C HIS A 20 11.14 6.29 0.39
N VAL A 21 10.10 6.84 -0.24
CA VAL A 21 10.18 7.37 -1.61
C VAL A 21 9.59 8.78 -1.64
N HIS A 22 10.40 9.74 -2.07
CA HIS A 22 9.92 11.11 -2.23
C HIS A 22 8.83 11.18 -3.29
N ARG A 23 7.80 12.04 -3.07
CA ARG A 23 6.63 12.17 -3.95
C ARG A 23 6.99 12.32 -5.43
N SER A 24 8.00 13.11 -5.77
CA SER A 24 8.41 13.30 -7.17
C SER A 24 8.94 12.03 -7.83
N LEU A 25 9.51 11.10 -7.06
CA LEU A 25 9.94 9.79 -7.59
C LEU A 25 8.77 8.84 -7.75
N ILE A 26 7.73 8.94 -6.91
CA ILE A 26 6.47 8.21 -7.07
C ILE A 26 5.77 8.67 -8.34
N GLU A 27 5.64 9.99 -8.54
CA GLU A 27 5.07 10.60 -9.76
C GLU A 27 5.87 10.17 -11.01
N LEU A 28 7.20 10.21 -10.96
CA LEU A 28 8.06 9.77 -12.06
C LEU A 28 7.86 8.28 -12.37
N ALA A 29 7.83 7.42 -11.34
CA ALA A 29 7.60 5.99 -11.51
C ALA A 29 6.23 5.71 -12.15
N TYR A 30 5.18 6.40 -11.70
CA TYR A 30 3.85 6.30 -12.27
C TYR A 30 3.79 6.74 -13.74
N GLN A 31 4.48 7.83 -14.11
CA GLN A 31 4.53 8.31 -15.49
C GLN A 31 5.35 7.43 -16.43
N LYS A 32 6.38 6.77 -15.90
CA LYS A 32 7.33 5.96 -16.70
C LYS A 32 6.87 4.53 -16.90
N LYS A 33 6.22 3.94 -15.88
CA LYS A 33 5.76 2.55 -15.97
C LYS A 33 4.49 2.44 -16.80
N PRO A 34 4.38 1.44 -17.68
CA PRO A 34 3.12 1.12 -18.33
C PRO A 34 2.01 0.82 -17.33
N ILE A 35 0.77 1.11 -17.72
CA ILE A 35 -0.41 0.80 -16.91
C ILE A 35 -0.39 -0.69 -16.54
N GLY A 36 -0.64 -0.99 -15.27
CA GLY A 36 -0.62 -2.36 -14.73
C GLY A 36 0.75 -2.85 -14.25
N LYS A 37 1.84 -2.11 -14.50
CA LYS A 37 3.21 -2.56 -14.18
C LYS A 37 3.81 -1.92 -12.91
N LEU A 38 3.09 -1.01 -12.28
CA LEU A 38 3.44 -0.42 -10.98
C LEU A 38 2.31 -0.67 -9.98
N PHE A 39 2.63 -1.17 -8.78
CA PHE A 39 1.65 -1.42 -7.74
C PHE A 39 2.17 -1.06 -6.36
N PHE A 40 1.25 -0.83 -5.43
CA PHE A 40 1.59 -0.43 -4.08
C PHE A 40 1.89 -1.63 -3.18
N ILE A 41 2.86 -1.44 -2.30
CA ILE A 41 3.10 -2.27 -1.12
C ILE A 41 3.15 -1.34 0.09
N SER A 42 2.72 -1.84 1.24
CA SER A 42 2.80 -1.08 2.49
C SER A 42 4.16 -1.23 3.17
N ASP A 43 4.74 -2.42 3.13
CA ASP A 43 5.91 -2.78 3.95
C ASP A 43 5.67 -2.48 5.44
N SER A 44 4.42 -2.71 5.87
CA SER A 44 3.95 -2.37 7.21
C SER A 44 4.54 -3.27 8.27
N MET A 45 4.90 -2.68 9.39
CA MET A 45 5.46 -3.38 10.53
C MET A 45 4.44 -3.56 11.66
N ALA A 46 4.82 -4.26 12.73
CA ALA A 46 3.94 -4.64 13.82
C ALA A 46 3.37 -3.47 14.65
N THR A 47 3.88 -2.26 14.48
CA THR A 47 3.38 -1.04 15.14
C THR A 47 1.99 -0.61 14.65
N ILE A 48 1.58 -1.04 13.45
CA ILE A 48 0.27 -0.66 12.89
C ILE A 48 -0.85 -1.19 13.79
N ASN A 49 -1.70 -0.25 14.28
CA ASN A 49 -2.89 -0.52 15.09
C ASN A 49 -2.62 -1.31 16.39
N HIS A 50 -1.38 -1.41 16.83
CA HIS A 50 -1.03 -2.19 18.04
C HIS A 50 -0.94 -1.34 19.32
N GLY A 51 -0.94 -0.01 19.20
CA GLY A 51 -0.80 0.91 20.35
C GLY A 51 0.60 0.92 20.98
N GLU A 52 1.48 0.03 20.60
CA GLU A 52 2.86 -0.02 21.06
C GLU A 52 3.76 0.68 20.03
N PRO A 53 4.42 1.80 20.38
CA PRO A 53 5.23 2.56 19.41
C PRO A 53 6.57 1.93 19.10
N ALA A 54 6.94 0.82 19.76
CA ALA A 54 8.21 0.15 19.57
C ALA A 54 8.07 -1.37 19.67
N PHE A 55 8.91 -2.10 18.96
CA PHE A 55 9.00 -3.56 19.03
C PHE A 55 10.44 -4.02 18.69
N GLU A 56 10.75 -5.27 18.99
CA GLU A 56 12.03 -5.88 18.67
C GLU A 56 11.97 -6.56 17.29
N LEU A 57 12.95 -6.25 16.44
CA LEU A 57 13.11 -6.83 15.11
C LEU A 57 14.59 -7.21 14.91
N TYR A 58 14.89 -8.51 14.72
CA TYR A 58 16.26 -9.02 14.54
C TYR A 58 17.26 -8.53 15.60
N ASP A 59 16.88 -8.63 16.88
CA ASP A 59 17.65 -8.19 18.04
C ASP A 59 17.88 -6.65 18.13
N GLU A 60 17.18 -5.86 17.29
CA GLU A 60 17.17 -4.40 17.35
C GLU A 60 15.79 -3.86 17.76
N VAL A 61 15.77 -2.84 18.59
CA VAL A 61 14.55 -2.11 18.91
C VAL A 61 14.28 -1.11 17.79
N VAL A 62 13.12 -1.26 17.14
CA VAL A 62 12.61 -0.29 16.17
C VAL A 62 11.41 0.45 16.76
N SER A 63 11.31 1.73 16.46
CA SER A 63 10.26 2.59 17.00
C SER A 63 9.61 3.45 15.93
N GLU A 64 8.32 3.70 16.12
CA GLU A 64 7.55 4.60 15.30
C GLU A 64 7.54 6.02 15.89
N GLN A 65 7.87 7.00 15.07
CA GLN A 65 7.71 8.41 15.38
C GLN A 65 7.21 9.16 14.13
N ASN A 66 6.06 9.82 14.23
CA ASN A 66 5.49 10.63 13.15
C ASN A 66 5.32 9.87 11.82
N GLY A 67 4.84 8.64 11.86
CA GLY A 67 4.64 7.80 10.67
C GLY A 67 5.91 7.18 10.08
N ARG A 68 7.05 7.30 10.78
CA ARG A 68 8.34 6.71 10.38
C ARG A 68 8.74 5.66 11.38
N ILE A 69 9.09 4.49 10.88
CA ILE A 69 9.70 3.43 11.69
C ILE A 69 11.21 3.47 11.47
N THR A 70 11.96 3.61 12.55
CA THR A 70 13.41 3.68 12.51
C THR A 70 14.04 2.80 13.58
N ASN A 71 15.24 2.29 13.31
CA ASN A 71 16.08 1.65 14.31
C ASN A 71 16.82 2.70 15.17
N ALA A 72 17.62 2.25 16.13
CA ALA A 72 18.40 3.10 17.03
C ALA A 72 19.40 4.03 16.30
N GLU A 73 19.81 3.67 15.08
CA GLU A 73 20.70 4.49 14.24
C GLU A 73 19.92 5.51 13.38
N GLY A 74 18.58 5.56 13.48
CA GLY A 74 17.72 6.44 12.68
C GLY A 74 17.51 5.98 11.23
N LYS A 75 17.86 4.73 10.90
CA LYS A 75 17.60 4.14 9.58
C LYS A 75 16.16 3.65 9.52
N LEU A 76 15.51 3.82 8.35
CA LEU A 76 14.18 3.28 8.11
C LEU A 76 14.16 1.75 8.22
N ALA A 77 13.17 1.22 8.91
CA ALA A 77 13.00 -0.20 9.20
C ALA A 77 11.55 -0.65 8.94
N GLY A 78 11.09 -0.48 7.72
CA GLY A 78 9.70 -0.70 7.31
C GLY A 78 8.83 0.54 7.46
N SER A 79 7.55 0.41 7.21
CA SER A 79 6.57 1.50 7.23
C SER A 79 5.49 1.31 8.29
N SER A 80 4.76 2.39 8.59
CA SER A 80 3.57 2.39 9.44
C SER A 80 2.29 2.75 8.67
N ILE A 81 2.25 2.56 7.36
CA ILE A 81 1.07 2.85 6.56
C ILE A 81 0.25 1.60 6.23
N THR A 82 -1.05 1.79 6.11
CA THR A 82 -1.96 0.80 5.52
C THR A 82 -2.04 0.98 4.00
N GLN A 83 -2.65 0.03 3.29
CA GLN A 83 -2.87 0.17 1.85
C GLN A 83 -3.84 1.32 1.51
N ILE A 84 -4.80 1.64 2.38
CA ILE A 84 -5.67 2.80 2.15
C ILE A 84 -4.92 4.12 2.31
N ASP A 85 -3.93 4.19 3.21
CA ASP A 85 -3.05 5.35 3.33
C ASP A 85 -2.18 5.53 2.08
N ALA A 86 -1.69 4.43 1.49
CA ALA A 86 -0.96 4.48 0.23
C ALA A 86 -1.84 5.04 -0.91
N VAL A 87 -3.10 4.60 -1.02
CA VAL A 87 -4.08 5.14 -1.98
C VAL A 87 -4.35 6.61 -1.73
N LYS A 88 -4.57 7.01 -0.48
CA LYS A 88 -4.78 8.41 -0.07
C LYS A 88 -3.61 9.30 -0.47
N ASN A 89 -2.39 8.89 -0.11
CA ASN A 89 -1.17 9.63 -0.41
C ASN A 89 -0.94 9.75 -1.92
N ALA A 90 -1.14 8.66 -2.67
CA ALA A 90 -1.02 8.65 -4.13
C ALA A 90 -1.98 9.66 -4.78
N TYR A 91 -3.24 9.63 -4.37
CA TYR A 91 -4.28 10.52 -4.89
C TYR A 91 -4.07 11.97 -4.47
N GLN A 92 -3.86 12.23 -3.17
CA GLN A 92 -3.84 13.59 -2.63
C GLN A 92 -2.48 14.30 -2.79
N GLN A 93 -1.38 13.54 -2.84
CA GLN A 93 -0.03 14.09 -2.79
C GLN A 93 0.79 13.84 -4.06
N CYS A 94 0.49 12.78 -4.84
CA CYS A 94 1.31 12.37 -5.97
C CYS A 94 0.62 12.50 -7.34
N ASN A 95 -0.49 13.23 -7.42
CA ASN A 95 -1.25 13.46 -8.66
C ASN A 95 -1.63 12.17 -9.42
N ILE A 96 -1.84 11.06 -8.71
CA ILE A 96 -2.29 9.80 -9.31
C ILE A 96 -3.82 9.76 -9.23
N PRO A 97 -4.55 9.58 -10.35
CA PRO A 97 -6.01 9.49 -10.34
C PRO A 97 -6.50 8.38 -9.38
N LEU A 98 -7.62 8.61 -8.69
CA LEU A 98 -8.11 7.68 -7.66
C LEU A 98 -8.36 6.27 -8.19
N ASP A 99 -8.94 6.13 -9.38
CA ASP A 99 -9.19 4.85 -10.02
C ASP A 99 -7.89 4.08 -10.33
N HIS A 100 -6.82 4.79 -10.72
CA HIS A 100 -5.50 4.22 -10.90
C HIS A 100 -4.88 3.82 -9.55
N ALA A 101 -4.95 4.68 -8.53
CA ALA A 101 -4.44 4.38 -7.19
C ALA A 101 -5.13 3.14 -6.59
N LEU A 102 -6.45 3.01 -6.76
CA LEU A 102 -7.21 1.82 -6.36
C LEU A 102 -6.78 0.56 -7.14
N ALA A 103 -6.55 0.68 -8.45
CA ALA A 103 -6.05 -0.43 -9.25
C ALA A 103 -4.63 -0.85 -8.83
N MET A 104 -3.76 0.11 -8.50
CA MET A 104 -2.41 -0.15 -7.99
C MET A 104 -2.40 -0.83 -6.61
N ALA A 105 -3.45 -0.65 -5.81
CA ALA A 105 -3.60 -1.31 -4.51
C ALA A 105 -4.32 -2.67 -4.57
N SER A 106 -4.95 -3.02 -5.71
CA SER A 106 -5.80 -4.22 -5.79
C SER A 106 -5.60 -5.03 -7.07
N ARG A 107 -6.03 -4.51 -8.22
CA ARG A 107 -6.00 -5.25 -9.49
C ARG A 107 -4.59 -5.56 -9.98
N TYR A 108 -3.68 -4.58 -9.98
CA TYR A 108 -2.33 -4.78 -10.50
C TYR A 108 -1.49 -5.77 -9.68
N PRO A 109 -1.53 -5.78 -8.33
CA PRO A 109 -0.90 -6.87 -7.59
C PRO A 109 -1.55 -8.23 -7.86
N ALA A 110 -2.87 -8.30 -8.09
CA ALA A 110 -3.53 -9.55 -8.48
C ALA A 110 -3.05 -10.04 -9.86
N GLU A 111 -2.91 -9.15 -10.85
CA GLU A 111 -2.33 -9.44 -12.17
C GLU A 111 -0.88 -9.93 -12.05
N PHE A 112 -0.08 -9.28 -11.19
CA PHE A 112 1.31 -9.71 -10.93
C PHE A 112 1.39 -11.14 -10.37
N LEU A 113 0.46 -11.51 -9.48
CA LEU A 113 0.39 -12.82 -8.85
C LEU A 113 -0.32 -13.88 -9.71
N GLY A 114 -0.93 -13.51 -10.85
CA GLY A 114 -1.69 -14.40 -11.72
C GLY A 114 -3.04 -14.85 -11.12
N VAL A 115 -3.60 -14.05 -10.20
CA VAL A 115 -4.88 -14.33 -9.51
C VAL A 115 -6.01 -13.37 -9.90
N GLU A 116 -5.79 -12.54 -10.91
CA GLU A 116 -6.72 -11.53 -11.41
C GLU A 116 -8.03 -12.10 -11.95
N HIS A 117 -8.09 -13.40 -12.19
CA HIS A 117 -9.28 -14.09 -12.69
C HIS A 117 -10.36 -14.30 -11.61
N TYR A 118 -10.03 -14.06 -10.31
CA TYR A 118 -10.99 -14.15 -9.21
C TYR A 118 -10.75 -13.14 -8.07
N LEU A 119 -9.69 -12.32 -8.14
CA LEU A 119 -9.33 -11.30 -7.14
C LEU A 119 -9.05 -9.94 -7.78
N GLY A 120 -9.05 -8.88 -6.96
CA GLY A 120 -8.59 -7.54 -7.31
C GLY A 120 -9.60 -6.69 -8.07
N SER A 121 -10.83 -7.16 -8.29
CA SER A 121 -11.87 -6.41 -9.00
C SER A 121 -13.26 -6.69 -8.43
N LEU A 122 -14.15 -5.70 -8.51
CA LEU A 122 -15.58 -5.85 -8.20
C LEU A 122 -16.33 -6.37 -9.43
N LYS A 123 -16.43 -7.69 -9.57
CA LYS A 123 -17.10 -8.36 -10.70
C LYS A 123 -17.91 -9.56 -10.21
N PRO A 124 -19.01 -9.91 -10.89
CA PRO A 124 -19.71 -11.16 -10.63
C PRO A 124 -18.77 -12.36 -10.76
N GLY A 125 -18.83 -13.28 -9.80
CA GLY A 125 -17.96 -14.47 -9.73
C GLY A 125 -16.59 -14.26 -9.08
N TYR A 126 -16.23 -13.03 -8.73
CA TYR A 126 -15.01 -12.75 -7.96
C TYR A 126 -15.24 -12.96 -6.47
N ARG A 127 -14.17 -13.31 -5.76
CA ARG A 127 -14.20 -13.40 -4.30
C ARG A 127 -14.51 -12.02 -3.71
N ALA A 128 -15.47 -11.98 -2.80
CA ALA A 128 -15.91 -10.73 -2.18
C ALA A 128 -14.99 -10.30 -1.03
N ASP A 129 -13.76 -9.92 -1.38
CA ASP A 129 -12.83 -9.22 -0.49
C ASP A 129 -13.00 -7.72 -0.77
N LEU A 130 -13.70 -7.02 0.11
CA LEU A 130 -14.16 -5.66 -0.12
C LEU A 130 -13.76 -4.75 1.01
N VAL A 131 -13.42 -3.51 0.66
CA VAL A 131 -13.19 -2.42 1.61
C VAL A 131 -14.13 -1.27 1.24
N HIS A 132 -14.94 -0.84 2.21
CA HIS A 132 -15.77 0.35 2.10
C HIS A 132 -15.15 1.48 2.93
N PHE A 133 -14.85 2.59 2.29
CA PHE A 133 -14.30 3.80 2.91
C PHE A 133 -15.02 5.04 2.42
N ASP A 134 -14.91 6.13 3.18
CA ASP A 134 -15.54 7.42 2.87
C ASP A 134 -14.61 8.35 2.06
N SER A 135 -15.07 9.59 1.83
CA SER A 135 -14.31 10.63 1.11
C SER A 135 -13.05 11.11 1.87
N ASN A 136 -12.92 10.79 3.15
CA ASN A 136 -11.75 11.09 3.96
C ASN A 136 -10.74 9.92 3.98
N PHE A 137 -11.07 8.82 3.27
CA PHE A 137 -10.33 7.56 3.28
C PHE A 137 -10.41 6.79 4.62
N GLU A 138 -11.44 7.08 5.43
CA GLU A 138 -11.70 6.32 6.64
C GLU A 138 -12.42 5.01 6.29
N VAL A 139 -11.83 3.87 6.72
CA VAL A 139 -12.39 2.54 6.46
C VAL A 139 -13.56 2.26 7.40
N ASN A 140 -14.75 2.13 6.82
CA ASN A 140 -15.98 1.88 7.57
C ASN A 140 -16.27 0.37 7.71
N ASN A 141 -16.06 -0.40 6.65
CA ASN A 141 -16.36 -1.83 6.65
C ASN A 141 -15.35 -2.60 5.80
N VAL A 142 -15.09 -3.84 6.21
CA VAL A 142 -14.23 -4.79 5.48
C VAL A 142 -14.96 -6.12 5.39
N TRP A 143 -14.92 -6.76 4.23
CA TRP A 143 -15.40 -8.13 4.01
C TRP A 143 -14.25 -8.98 3.48
N ALA A 144 -14.16 -10.21 3.98
CA ALA A 144 -13.30 -11.26 3.45
C ALA A 144 -14.16 -12.43 3.02
N SER A 145 -14.06 -12.84 1.77
CA SER A 145 -14.87 -13.92 1.19
C SER A 145 -16.39 -13.72 1.37
N GLY A 146 -16.83 -12.46 1.40
CA GLY A 146 -18.23 -12.08 1.60
C GLY A 146 -18.68 -11.99 3.06
N GLU A 147 -17.86 -12.36 4.01
CA GLU A 147 -18.14 -12.21 5.44
C GLU A 147 -17.58 -10.89 5.96
N GLN A 148 -18.41 -10.11 6.66
CA GLN A 148 -17.97 -8.85 7.26
C GLN A 148 -17.05 -9.14 8.44
N ILE A 149 -15.82 -8.63 8.34
CA ILE A 149 -14.86 -8.66 9.45
C ILE A 149 -15.26 -7.55 10.41
N LYS A 150 -15.55 -7.88 11.68
CA LYS A 150 -15.72 -6.85 12.71
C LYS A 150 -14.38 -6.13 12.86
N GLN A 151 -14.36 -4.82 12.64
CA GLN A 151 -13.22 -4.01 13.06
C GLN A 151 -12.98 -4.24 14.55
N ALA A 152 -11.72 -4.48 14.94
CA ALA A 152 -11.34 -4.35 16.34
C ALA A 152 -11.69 -2.91 16.75
N MET A 153 -12.52 -2.77 17.78
CA MET A 153 -12.89 -1.45 18.29
C MET A 153 -11.61 -0.71 18.64
N GLN A 154 -11.49 0.49 18.09
CA GLN A 154 -10.43 1.44 18.44
C GLN A 154 -10.42 1.72 19.94
#